data_a04f8e78b3a9518c6f514e651072bc89
#
_entry.id   a04f8e78b3a9518c6f514e651072bc89
#
_cell.length_a   1.000
_cell.length_b   1.000
_cell.length_c   1.000
_cell.angle_alpha   90.00
_cell.angle_beta   90.00
_cell.angle_gamma   90.00
#
_symmetry.space_group_name_H-M   'P 1'
#
loop_
_entity.id
_entity.type
_entity.pdbx_description
1 polymer ?
#
loop_
_entity_poly.entity_id
_entity_poly.type
_entity_poly.pdbx_seq_one_letter_code
_entity_poly.pdbx_strand_id
1 'polypeptide(L)'
;MNPELNNALNQLTPISLKELDRVKLQDRTDTKFVFNANLLPIILSEISDFYSVLEIDGKRTNSYRTLYYDTKDFRSYIQHHNGKSNRIKVRFRKYIESDLNFLEVKYKNNKGRTIKARSKVASIEKDLTEFSKKFIINNSFSFFNGEEVVPALWNNFTRLTLAHKTLNERLTIDLNLGFESFSNHTAKNIDHIIIAEVKQEKASVNSDFIRVIRKHHIRKSSMSKYCVGTALLNKNLKQNNFKERILKINKLKTC
;
A
#
# COMPACT_ATOMS: atom_id res chain seq x y z
N MET A 1 -17.59 3.95 10.89
CA MET A 1 -17.26 4.58 9.59
C MET A 1 -18.11 5.85 9.49
N ASN A 2 -17.59 6.94 8.91
CA ASN A 2 -18.35 8.19 8.74
C ASN A 2 -19.60 7.90 7.89
N PRO A 3 -20.81 8.41 8.26
CA PRO A 3 -22.05 8.23 7.51
C PRO A 3 -21.96 8.62 6.03
N GLU A 4 -21.27 9.73 5.72
CA GLU A 4 -21.05 10.18 4.35
C GLU A 4 -20.26 9.17 3.51
N LEU A 5 -19.21 8.55 4.09
CA LEU A 5 -18.45 7.51 3.43
C LEU A 5 -19.29 6.26 3.16
N ASN A 6 -20.15 5.87 4.12
CA ASN A 6 -21.06 4.75 3.92
C ASN A 6 -22.07 5.04 2.80
N ASN A 7 -22.63 6.23 2.75
CA ASN A 7 -23.56 6.64 1.70
C ASN A 7 -22.88 6.60 0.32
N ALA A 8 -21.66 7.14 0.21
CA ALA A 8 -20.90 7.11 -1.04
C ALA A 8 -20.54 5.68 -1.46
N LEU A 9 -20.19 4.80 -0.51
CA LEU A 9 -19.93 3.38 -0.80
C LEU A 9 -21.18 2.65 -1.29
N ASN A 10 -22.35 2.99 -0.78
CA ASN A 10 -23.62 2.37 -1.18
C ASN A 10 -24.05 2.73 -2.61
N GLN A 11 -23.56 3.82 -3.18
CA GLN A 11 -23.78 4.19 -4.58
C GLN A 11 -23.01 3.30 -5.56
N LEU A 12 -21.92 2.64 -5.11
CA LEU A 12 -21.10 1.77 -5.96
C LEU A 12 -21.75 0.39 -6.11
N THR A 13 -21.80 -0.13 -7.32
CA THR A 13 -22.25 -1.51 -7.58
C THR A 13 -21.26 -2.51 -6.99
N PRO A 14 -21.68 -3.49 -6.17
CA PRO A 14 -20.79 -4.50 -5.63
C PRO A 14 -20.34 -5.49 -6.71
N ILE A 15 -19.11 -6.00 -6.59
CA ILE A 15 -18.58 -7.12 -7.37
C ILE A 15 -17.88 -8.13 -6.46
N SER A 16 -17.91 -9.40 -6.85
CA SER A 16 -17.22 -10.49 -6.19
C SER A 16 -15.72 -10.54 -6.53
N LEU A 17 -14.95 -11.34 -5.77
CA LEU A 17 -13.55 -11.64 -6.10
C LEU A 17 -13.38 -12.24 -7.49
N LYS A 18 -14.30 -13.11 -7.91
CA LYS A 18 -14.27 -13.74 -9.23
C LYS A 18 -14.44 -12.71 -10.36
N GLU A 19 -15.34 -11.76 -10.19
CA GLU A 19 -15.54 -10.67 -11.15
C GLU A 19 -14.36 -9.69 -11.16
N LEU A 20 -13.74 -9.42 -9.99
CA LEU A 20 -12.54 -8.59 -9.91
C LEU A 20 -11.36 -9.21 -10.67
N ASP A 21 -11.31 -10.53 -10.80
CA ASP A 21 -10.25 -11.25 -11.52
C ASP A 21 -10.23 -10.95 -13.03
N ARG A 22 -11.31 -10.43 -13.62
CA ARG A 22 -11.33 -9.95 -15.03
C ARG A 22 -10.29 -8.82 -15.25
N VAL A 23 -9.99 -8.04 -14.21
CA VAL A 23 -9.02 -6.93 -14.25
C VAL A 23 -7.67 -7.43 -13.71
N LYS A 24 -7.14 -8.54 -14.30
CA LYS A 24 -5.80 -9.06 -14.00
C LYS A 24 -4.77 -8.34 -14.87
N LEU A 25 -4.01 -7.45 -14.25
CA LEU A 25 -2.96 -6.70 -14.89
C LEU A 25 -1.60 -7.35 -14.60
N GLN A 26 -1.03 -8.07 -15.58
CA GLN A 26 0.29 -8.69 -15.45
C GLN A 26 1.41 -7.65 -15.63
N ASP A 27 1.45 -6.97 -16.77
CA ASP A 27 2.30 -5.79 -17.00
C ASP A 27 1.48 -4.53 -16.77
N ARG A 28 1.87 -3.72 -15.78
CA ARG A 28 1.06 -2.56 -15.40
C ARG A 28 1.88 -1.38 -14.93
N THR A 29 1.27 -0.22 -15.10
CA THR A 29 1.70 1.02 -14.46
C THR A 29 0.87 1.29 -13.21
N ASP A 30 1.54 1.55 -12.10
CA ASP A 30 0.92 1.90 -10.81
C ASP A 30 1.09 3.42 -10.60
N THR A 31 -0.01 4.18 -10.64
CA THR A 31 0.00 5.63 -10.35
C THR A 31 -0.64 5.91 -8.99
N LYS A 32 0.05 6.65 -8.12
CA LYS A 32 -0.43 6.94 -6.75
C LYS A 32 -0.80 8.39 -6.56
N PHE A 33 -1.78 8.58 -5.68
CA PHE A 33 -2.27 9.87 -5.22
C PHE A 33 -2.39 9.85 -3.70
N VAL A 34 -2.09 11.00 -3.07
CA VAL A 34 -2.25 11.20 -1.62
C VAL A 34 -3.03 12.48 -1.41
N PHE A 35 -4.16 12.38 -0.68
CA PHE A 35 -5.07 13.48 -0.45
C PHE A 35 -5.75 13.38 0.93
N ASN A 36 -6.46 14.44 1.32
CA ASN A 36 -7.17 14.51 2.60
C ASN A 36 -8.37 13.55 2.62
N ALA A 37 -8.57 12.87 3.73
CA ALA A 37 -9.63 11.86 3.90
C ALA A 37 -11.04 12.45 3.73
N ASN A 38 -11.25 13.74 4.03
CA ASN A 38 -12.55 14.42 3.87
C ASN A 38 -13.03 14.47 2.40
N LEU A 39 -12.11 14.36 1.43
CA LEU A 39 -12.46 14.35 0.01
C LEU A 39 -12.93 12.96 -0.47
N LEU A 40 -12.71 11.90 0.32
CA LEU A 40 -13.01 10.53 -0.12
C LEU A 40 -14.49 10.31 -0.46
N PRO A 41 -15.48 10.72 0.36
CA PRO A 41 -16.89 10.54 0.02
C PRO A 41 -17.29 11.22 -1.30
N ILE A 42 -16.81 12.45 -1.52
CA ILE A 42 -17.08 13.23 -2.73
C ILE A 42 -16.49 12.52 -3.96
N ILE A 43 -15.24 12.11 -3.88
CA ILE A 43 -14.54 11.41 -4.98
C ILE A 43 -15.24 10.08 -5.29
N LEU A 44 -15.66 9.31 -4.28
CA LEU A 44 -16.38 8.05 -4.49
C LEU A 44 -17.73 8.26 -5.18
N SER A 45 -18.48 9.28 -4.80
CA SER A 45 -19.74 9.63 -5.46
C SER A 45 -19.51 10.04 -6.92
N GLU A 46 -18.49 10.85 -7.22
CA GLU A 46 -18.16 11.27 -8.59
C GLU A 46 -17.70 10.14 -9.51
N ILE A 47 -17.21 9.02 -8.95
CA ILE A 47 -16.76 7.86 -9.74
C ILE A 47 -17.74 6.67 -9.71
N SER A 48 -18.85 6.78 -9.01
CA SER A 48 -19.80 5.66 -8.78
C SER A 48 -20.36 5.06 -10.08
N ASP A 49 -20.57 5.88 -11.10
CA ASP A 49 -21.06 5.43 -12.40
C ASP A 49 -20.02 4.61 -13.18
N PHE A 50 -18.74 4.83 -12.91
CA PHE A 50 -17.63 4.22 -13.66
C PHE A 50 -17.01 3.01 -12.97
N TYR A 51 -17.15 2.87 -11.64
CA TYR A 51 -16.48 1.82 -10.88
C TYR A 51 -17.49 0.97 -10.11
N SER A 52 -17.11 -0.30 -9.96
CA SER A 52 -17.72 -1.24 -9.02
C SER A 52 -16.78 -1.49 -7.84
N VAL A 53 -17.33 -1.74 -6.66
CA VAL A 53 -16.56 -1.99 -5.43
C VAL A 53 -16.53 -3.48 -5.10
N LEU A 54 -15.36 -4.00 -4.74
CA LEU A 54 -15.23 -5.37 -4.24
C LEU A 54 -15.99 -5.51 -2.92
N GLU A 55 -16.93 -6.46 -2.88
CA GLU A 55 -17.65 -6.86 -1.69
C GLU A 55 -17.33 -8.33 -1.35
N ILE A 56 -16.94 -8.58 -0.11
CA ILE A 56 -16.65 -9.92 0.42
C ILE A 56 -17.46 -10.08 1.70
N ASP A 57 -18.33 -11.08 1.75
CA ASP A 57 -19.21 -11.36 2.91
C ASP A 57 -19.96 -10.11 3.40
N GLY A 58 -20.52 -9.34 2.45
CA GLY A 58 -21.25 -8.09 2.72
C GLY A 58 -20.34 -6.90 3.14
N LYS A 59 -19.03 -7.04 3.13
CA LYS A 59 -18.08 -5.98 3.47
C LYS A 59 -17.39 -5.43 2.24
N ARG A 60 -17.47 -4.11 2.07
CA ARG A 60 -16.83 -3.35 0.98
C ARG A 60 -15.46 -2.83 1.36
N THR A 61 -15.08 -2.97 2.63
CA THR A 61 -13.78 -2.59 3.17
C THR A 61 -13.06 -3.81 3.73
N ASN A 62 -11.77 -3.91 3.48
CA ASN A 62 -10.95 -5.02 3.96
C ASN A 62 -9.77 -4.47 4.77
N SER A 63 -9.56 -5.02 5.96
CA SER A 63 -8.51 -4.58 6.89
C SER A 63 -7.25 -5.40 6.71
N TYR A 64 -6.13 -4.71 6.79
CA TYR A 64 -4.80 -5.30 6.61
C TYR A 64 -3.91 -5.00 7.80
N ARG A 65 -3.22 -6.02 8.29
CA ARG A 65 -2.10 -5.88 9.20
C ARG A 65 -0.84 -6.37 8.51
N THR A 66 0.21 -5.55 8.53
CA THR A 66 1.46 -5.85 7.81
C THR A 66 2.64 -5.63 8.73
N LEU A 67 3.54 -6.62 8.85
CA LEU A 67 4.82 -6.50 9.51
C LEU A 67 5.90 -6.45 8.44
N TYR A 68 6.62 -5.33 8.35
CA TYR A 68 7.79 -5.18 7.49
C TYR A 68 9.05 -5.64 8.20
N TYR A 69 9.95 -6.23 7.41
CA TYR A 69 11.27 -6.67 7.84
C TYR A 69 12.34 -5.86 7.14
N ASP A 70 13.43 -5.62 7.85
CA ASP A 70 14.66 -4.99 7.33
C ASP A 70 15.86 -5.54 8.11
N THR A 71 17.07 -5.18 7.70
CA THR A 71 18.26 -5.40 8.52
C THR A 71 18.24 -4.50 9.77
N LYS A 72 19.04 -4.82 10.79
CA LYS A 72 19.13 -4.03 12.04
C LYS A 72 19.51 -2.57 11.80
N ASP A 73 20.29 -2.29 10.74
CA ASP A 73 20.71 -0.96 10.29
C ASP A 73 19.76 -0.31 9.26
N PHE A 74 18.59 -0.92 9.01
CA PHE A 74 17.58 -0.42 8.07
C PHE A 74 18.07 -0.30 6.61
N ARG A 75 18.81 -1.27 6.11
CA ARG A 75 19.41 -1.27 4.77
C ARG A 75 18.37 -1.07 3.66
N SER A 76 17.24 -1.77 3.69
CA SER A 76 16.18 -1.61 2.67
C SER A 76 15.58 -0.18 2.68
N TYR A 77 15.40 0.40 3.87
CA TYR A 77 14.98 1.79 4.03
C TYR A 77 16.01 2.77 3.46
N ILE A 78 17.29 2.63 3.86
CA ILE A 78 18.38 3.51 3.43
C ILE A 78 18.59 3.44 1.92
N GLN A 79 18.57 2.24 1.33
CA GLN A 79 18.66 2.07 -0.13
C GLN A 79 17.51 2.78 -0.85
N HIS A 80 16.29 2.69 -0.31
CA HIS A 80 15.15 3.39 -0.87
C HIS A 80 15.29 4.92 -0.69
N HIS A 81 15.72 5.39 0.46
CA HIS A 81 15.99 6.80 0.73
C HIS A 81 16.99 7.37 -0.25
N ASN A 82 18.09 6.65 -0.49
CA ASN A 82 19.16 7.07 -1.39
C ASN A 82 18.82 6.91 -2.89
N GLY A 83 17.58 6.48 -3.22
CA GLY A 83 17.13 6.34 -4.61
C GLY A 83 17.77 5.19 -5.37
N LYS A 84 18.44 4.24 -4.68
CA LYS A 84 19.08 3.10 -5.35
C LYS A 84 18.08 2.32 -6.20
N SER A 85 18.53 1.88 -7.38
CA SER A 85 17.68 1.13 -8.32
C SER A 85 17.29 -0.23 -7.77
N ASN A 86 18.26 -1.01 -7.28
CA ASN A 86 18.02 -2.28 -6.64
C ASN A 86 17.46 -2.06 -5.23
N ARG A 87 16.21 -2.46 -5.01
CA ARG A 87 15.52 -2.27 -3.74
C ARG A 87 14.66 -3.47 -3.41
N ILE A 88 14.66 -3.85 -2.15
CA ILE A 88 13.85 -4.94 -1.66
C ILE A 88 12.85 -4.47 -0.59
N LYS A 89 11.77 -5.19 -0.44
CA LYS A 89 10.86 -5.10 0.69
C LYS A 89 10.39 -6.49 1.05
N VAL A 90 10.58 -6.85 2.30
CA VAL A 90 10.09 -8.09 2.89
C VAL A 90 8.99 -7.74 3.86
N ARG A 91 7.89 -8.50 3.83
CA ARG A 91 6.79 -8.31 4.76
C ARG A 91 5.95 -9.56 4.92
N PHE A 92 5.40 -9.72 6.10
CA PHE A 92 4.22 -10.54 6.32
C PHE A 92 2.98 -9.66 6.23
N ARG A 93 1.91 -10.21 5.66
CA ARG A 93 0.63 -9.52 5.56
C ARG A 93 -0.50 -10.43 5.95
N LYS A 94 -1.31 -9.96 6.89
CA LYS A 94 -2.58 -10.57 7.28
C LYS A 94 -3.73 -9.82 6.63
N TYR A 95 -4.65 -10.55 6.03
CA TYR A 95 -5.97 -10.12 5.60
C TYR A 95 -6.91 -10.44 6.75
N ILE A 96 -7.40 -9.43 7.45
CA ILE A 96 -8.09 -9.63 8.73
C ILE A 96 -9.39 -10.42 8.56
N GLU A 97 -10.21 -10.05 7.58
CA GLU A 97 -11.53 -10.62 7.37
C GLU A 97 -11.48 -12.10 6.92
N SER A 98 -10.48 -12.48 6.14
CA SER A 98 -10.31 -13.87 5.64
C SER A 98 -9.30 -14.69 6.41
N ASP A 99 -8.66 -14.13 7.44
CA ASP A 99 -7.58 -14.73 8.25
C ASP A 99 -6.41 -15.30 7.43
N LEU A 100 -6.22 -14.83 6.20
CA LEU A 100 -5.15 -15.28 5.33
C LEU A 100 -3.86 -14.51 5.62
N ASN A 101 -2.75 -15.26 5.74
CA ASN A 101 -1.44 -14.71 5.99
C ASN A 101 -0.48 -15.02 4.84
N PHE A 102 0.35 -14.06 4.47
CA PHE A 102 1.31 -14.21 3.39
C PHE A 102 2.67 -13.59 3.74
N LEU A 103 3.73 -14.33 3.43
CA LEU A 103 5.07 -13.77 3.30
C LEU A 103 5.26 -13.25 1.88
N GLU A 104 5.65 -12.01 1.73
CA GLU A 104 5.83 -11.34 0.44
C GLU A 104 7.21 -10.71 0.34
N VAL A 105 7.93 -11.01 -0.72
CA VAL A 105 9.19 -10.36 -1.10
C VAL A 105 8.97 -9.59 -2.39
N LYS A 106 9.29 -8.30 -2.38
CA LYS A 106 9.21 -7.43 -3.55
C LYS A 106 10.57 -6.85 -3.85
N TYR A 107 11.17 -7.28 -4.95
CA TYR A 107 12.45 -6.81 -5.45
C TYR A 107 12.25 -5.93 -6.69
N LYS A 108 12.81 -4.73 -6.70
CA LYS A 108 12.89 -3.86 -7.87
C LYS A 108 14.33 -3.85 -8.36
N ASN A 109 14.57 -4.26 -9.60
CA ASN A 109 15.90 -4.29 -10.19
C ASN A 109 16.30 -2.94 -10.83
N ASN A 110 17.56 -2.84 -11.26
CA ASN A 110 18.11 -1.66 -11.93
C ASN A 110 17.46 -1.34 -13.29
N LYS A 111 16.82 -2.33 -13.94
CA LYS A 111 16.04 -2.12 -15.18
C LYS A 111 14.61 -1.61 -14.90
N GLY A 112 14.31 -1.24 -13.65
CA GLY A 112 12.98 -0.73 -13.26
C GLY A 112 11.91 -1.81 -13.07
N ARG A 113 12.20 -3.08 -13.44
CA ARG A 113 11.26 -4.20 -13.30
C ARG A 113 11.09 -4.58 -11.84
N THR A 114 9.86 -4.88 -11.45
CA THR A 114 9.52 -5.37 -10.11
C THR A 114 9.19 -6.85 -10.15
N ILE A 115 9.95 -7.65 -9.40
CA ILE A 115 9.71 -9.07 -9.18
C ILE A 115 9.03 -9.22 -7.83
N LYS A 116 8.00 -10.06 -7.75
CA LYS A 116 7.23 -10.31 -6.53
C LYS A 116 7.13 -11.81 -6.31
N ALA A 117 7.56 -12.25 -5.14
CA ALA A 117 7.33 -13.60 -4.66
C ALA A 117 6.36 -13.54 -3.47
N ARG A 118 5.49 -14.55 -3.37
CA ARG A 118 4.48 -14.65 -2.32
C ARG A 118 4.28 -16.10 -1.93
N SER A 119 4.28 -16.36 -0.63
CA SER A 119 3.93 -17.66 -0.06
C SER A 119 2.86 -17.52 1.00
N LYS A 120 1.88 -18.43 1.04
CA LYS A 120 0.92 -18.52 2.13
C LYS A 120 1.62 -19.08 3.36
N VAL A 121 1.35 -18.52 4.51
CA VAL A 121 1.91 -18.93 5.83
C VAL A 121 0.80 -19.03 6.86
N ALA A 122 1.03 -19.75 7.95
CA ALA A 122 0.04 -19.94 8.99
C ALA A 122 -0.26 -18.64 9.76
N SER A 123 0.78 -17.87 10.07
CA SER A 123 0.65 -16.62 10.84
C SER A 123 1.75 -15.62 10.46
N ILE A 124 1.64 -14.40 10.99
CA ILE A 124 2.76 -13.45 10.95
C ILE A 124 3.82 -13.91 11.95
N GLU A 125 5.02 -14.18 11.46
CA GLU A 125 6.15 -14.63 12.27
C GLU A 125 6.91 -13.41 12.82
N LYS A 126 7.15 -13.35 14.12
CA LYS A 126 8.08 -12.37 14.72
C LYS A 126 9.50 -12.88 14.64
N ASP A 127 9.68 -14.17 14.89
CA ASP A 127 10.91 -14.90 14.68
C ASP A 127 10.77 -15.76 13.43
N LEU A 128 11.65 -15.56 12.45
CA LEU A 128 11.55 -16.22 11.17
C LEU A 128 11.82 -17.73 11.29
N THR A 129 10.91 -18.54 10.80
CA THR A 129 11.12 -19.98 10.60
C THR A 129 12.20 -20.22 9.54
N GLU A 130 12.77 -21.43 9.52
CA GLU A 130 13.74 -21.82 8.48
C GLU A 130 13.15 -21.77 7.07
N PHE A 131 11.85 -22.07 6.93
CA PHE A 131 11.14 -21.89 5.67
C PHE A 131 11.15 -20.42 5.23
N SER A 132 10.76 -19.50 6.13
CA SER A 132 10.67 -18.08 5.83
C SER A 132 12.05 -17.47 5.54
N LYS A 133 13.10 -17.87 6.27
CA LYS A 133 14.49 -17.47 5.98
C LYS A 133 14.91 -17.91 4.57
N LYS A 134 14.72 -19.17 4.23
CA LYS A 134 15.05 -19.72 2.89
C LYS A 134 14.24 -19.01 1.79
N PHE A 135 12.94 -18.78 2.01
CA PHE A 135 12.08 -18.07 1.07
C PHE A 135 12.60 -16.63 0.81
N ILE A 136 12.96 -15.90 1.85
CA ILE A 136 13.50 -14.53 1.75
C ILE A 136 14.84 -14.56 0.99
N ILE A 137 15.78 -15.44 1.34
CA ILE A 137 17.09 -15.56 0.70
C ILE A 137 16.93 -15.84 -0.79
N ASN A 138 16.13 -16.86 -1.16
CA ASN A 138 15.93 -17.28 -2.55
C ASN A 138 15.30 -16.19 -3.43
N ASN A 139 14.54 -15.27 -2.83
CA ASN A 139 13.83 -14.21 -3.56
C ASN A 139 14.45 -12.81 -3.35
N SER A 140 15.59 -12.71 -2.66
CA SER A 140 16.24 -11.44 -2.36
C SER A 140 17.35 -11.07 -3.37
N PHE A 141 17.70 -11.95 -4.29
CA PHE A 141 18.77 -11.72 -5.29
C PHE A 141 20.07 -11.24 -4.63
N SER A 142 20.49 -11.92 -3.57
CA SER A 142 21.68 -11.60 -2.76
C SER A 142 21.71 -10.20 -2.14
N PHE A 143 20.54 -9.52 -2.08
CA PHE A 143 20.46 -8.16 -1.55
C PHE A 143 20.97 -8.08 -0.10
N PHE A 144 20.65 -9.07 0.73
CA PHE A 144 21.02 -9.08 2.14
C PHE A 144 22.43 -9.64 2.41
N ASN A 145 23.07 -10.34 1.42
CA ASN A 145 24.42 -10.90 1.55
C ASN A 145 24.64 -11.67 2.86
N GLY A 146 23.66 -12.47 3.29
CA GLY A 146 23.72 -13.23 4.54
C GLY A 146 23.38 -12.43 5.81
N GLU A 147 23.09 -11.14 5.70
CA GLU A 147 22.64 -10.33 6.84
C GLU A 147 21.27 -10.82 7.37
N GLU A 148 21.12 -10.77 8.67
CA GLU A 148 19.88 -11.11 9.35
C GLU A 148 18.78 -10.07 9.05
N VAL A 149 17.57 -10.54 8.75
CA VAL A 149 16.39 -9.71 8.55
C VAL A 149 15.51 -9.83 9.78
N VAL A 150 15.19 -8.70 10.38
CA VAL A 150 14.44 -8.62 11.64
C VAL A 150 13.15 -7.81 11.46
N PRO A 151 12.13 -8.01 12.32
CA PRO A 151 10.93 -7.20 12.30
C PRO A 151 11.26 -5.73 12.56
N ALA A 152 10.70 -4.82 11.75
CA ALA A 152 11.01 -3.39 11.82
C ALA A 152 9.78 -2.51 12.07
N LEU A 153 8.69 -2.71 11.32
CA LEU A 153 7.55 -1.81 11.31
C LEU A 153 6.23 -2.54 11.12
N TRP A 154 5.30 -2.34 12.03
CA TRP A 154 3.89 -2.63 11.82
C TRP A 154 3.20 -1.53 11.01
N ASN A 155 2.31 -1.93 10.13
CA ASN A 155 1.39 -1.03 9.43
C ASN A 155 0.01 -1.64 9.35
N ASN A 156 -0.99 -0.91 9.83
CA ASN A 156 -2.40 -1.24 9.72
C ASN A 156 -3.06 -0.26 8.75
N PHE A 157 -4.04 -0.73 7.99
CA PHE A 157 -4.85 0.11 7.12
C PHE A 157 -6.10 -0.65 6.67
N THR A 158 -7.12 0.09 6.27
CA THR A 158 -8.32 -0.42 5.62
C THR A 158 -8.22 -0.14 4.12
N ARG A 159 -8.72 -1.03 3.27
CA ARG A 159 -8.67 -0.89 1.81
C ARG A 159 -10.04 -1.05 1.18
N LEU A 160 -10.36 -0.13 0.30
CA LEU A 160 -11.36 -0.29 -0.74
C LEU A 160 -10.65 -0.79 -2.01
N THR A 161 -11.26 -1.74 -2.70
CA THR A 161 -10.78 -2.20 -4.01
C THR A 161 -11.90 -2.01 -5.02
N LEU A 162 -11.63 -1.26 -6.07
CA LEU A 162 -12.59 -0.98 -7.12
C LEU A 162 -12.05 -1.46 -8.47
N ALA A 163 -12.95 -1.92 -9.33
CA ALA A 163 -12.68 -2.22 -10.72
C ALA A 163 -13.47 -1.26 -11.61
N HIS A 164 -12.84 -0.74 -12.63
CA HIS A 164 -13.56 0.04 -13.63
C HIS A 164 -14.53 -0.87 -14.41
N LYS A 165 -15.73 -0.39 -14.68
CA LYS A 165 -16.81 -1.19 -15.31
C LYS A 165 -16.46 -1.63 -16.72
N THR A 166 -15.74 -0.83 -17.48
CA THR A 166 -15.39 -1.06 -18.89
C THR A 166 -13.90 -1.11 -19.21
N LEU A 167 -13.06 -0.35 -18.47
CA LEU A 167 -11.61 -0.33 -18.70
C LEU A 167 -10.90 -1.44 -17.92
N ASN A 168 -9.76 -1.91 -18.46
CA ASN A 168 -8.86 -2.80 -17.69
C ASN A 168 -8.06 -1.97 -16.66
N GLU A 169 -8.78 -1.50 -15.64
CA GLU A 169 -8.25 -0.65 -14.59
C GLU A 169 -8.74 -1.11 -13.22
N ARG A 170 -7.82 -1.16 -12.25
CA ARG A 170 -8.10 -1.39 -10.85
C ARG A 170 -7.66 -0.21 -10.01
N LEU A 171 -8.53 0.24 -9.15
CA LEU A 171 -8.25 1.28 -8.16
C LEU A 171 -8.23 0.66 -6.75
N THR A 172 -7.20 0.94 -5.97
CA THR A 172 -7.16 0.60 -4.55
C THR A 172 -7.03 1.87 -3.73
N ILE A 173 -7.83 2.02 -2.69
CA ILE A 173 -7.87 3.19 -1.82
C ILE A 173 -7.59 2.71 -0.39
N ASP A 174 -6.49 3.16 0.19
CA ASP A 174 -6.07 2.83 1.54
C ASP A 174 -6.36 4.01 2.48
N LEU A 175 -7.06 3.72 3.57
CA LEU A 175 -7.49 4.66 4.61
C LEU A 175 -7.16 4.10 6.00
N ASN A 176 -7.30 4.92 7.06
CA ASN A 176 -7.03 4.54 8.45
C ASN A 176 -5.60 4.00 8.62
N LEU A 177 -4.62 4.75 8.11
CA LEU A 177 -3.22 4.31 8.14
C LEU A 177 -2.63 4.50 9.55
N GLY A 178 -2.18 3.38 10.13
CA GLY A 178 -1.44 3.36 11.39
C GLY A 178 -0.08 2.70 11.22
N PHE A 179 0.90 3.20 11.94
CA PHE A 179 2.26 2.67 12.01
C PHE A 179 2.67 2.47 13.46
N GLU A 180 3.43 1.41 13.73
CA GLU A 180 4.02 1.12 15.03
C GLU A 180 5.41 0.54 14.82
N SER A 181 6.40 1.09 15.53
CA SER A 181 7.77 0.55 15.55
C SER A 181 7.77 -0.79 16.27
N PHE A 182 8.41 -1.80 15.69
CA PHE A 182 8.49 -3.10 16.33
C PHE A 182 9.36 -3.08 17.59
N SER A 183 10.44 -2.30 17.61
CA SER A 183 11.45 -2.32 18.68
C SER A 183 11.02 -1.57 19.94
N ASN A 184 10.34 -0.41 19.80
CA ASN A 184 10.02 0.48 20.93
C ASN A 184 8.53 0.79 21.06
N HIS A 185 7.68 0.15 20.24
CA HIS A 185 6.22 0.30 20.25
C HIS A 185 5.71 1.74 20.07
N THR A 186 6.57 2.68 19.65
CA THR A 186 6.11 4.00 19.29
C THR A 186 5.16 3.89 18.11
N ALA A 187 3.97 4.48 18.26
CA ALA A 187 2.92 4.41 17.25
C ALA A 187 2.53 5.80 16.73
N LYS A 188 2.05 5.85 15.48
CA LYS A 188 1.53 7.06 14.86
C LYS A 188 0.43 6.71 13.85
N ASN A 189 -0.74 7.34 14.00
CA ASN A 189 -1.82 7.28 13.03
C ASN A 189 -1.77 8.50 12.11
N ILE A 190 -2.08 8.26 10.85
CA ILE A 190 -2.23 9.28 9.82
C ILE A 190 -3.53 9.03 9.05
N ASP A 191 -4.62 8.93 9.79
CA ASP A 191 -5.97 8.63 9.33
C ASP A 191 -6.61 9.76 8.50
N HIS A 192 -6.07 10.99 8.63
CA HIS A 192 -6.47 12.16 7.85
C HIS A 192 -6.06 12.11 6.37
N ILE A 193 -5.30 11.10 5.94
CA ILE A 193 -4.92 10.95 4.53
C ILE A 193 -5.44 9.65 3.90
N ILE A 194 -5.65 9.74 2.61
CA ILE A 194 -5.94 8.61 1.72
C ILE A 194 -4.75 8.36 0.80
N ILE A 195 -4.46 7.08 0.54
CA ILE A 195 -3.54 6.66 -0.53
C ILE A 195 -4.35 5.92 -1.57
N ALA A 196 -4.58 6.54 -2.71
CA ALA A 196 -5.18 5.88 -3.86
C ALA A 196 -4.10 5.40 -4.84
N GLU A 197 -4.27 4.21 -5.41
CA GLU A 197 -3.37 3.64 -6.41
C GLU A 197 -4.18 3.10 -7.58
N VAL A 198 -4.03 3.75 -8.73
CA VAL A 198 -4.57 3.32 -10.02
C VAL A 198 -3.60 2.35 -10.66
N LYS A 199 -4.09 1.21 -11.10
CA LYS A 199 -3.34 0.15 -11.80
C LYS A 199 -3.93 -0.05 -13.19
N GLN A 200 -3.11 0.15 -14.21
CA GLN A 200 -3.48 0.08 -15.63
C GLN A 200 -2.41 -0.69 -16.42
N GLU A 201 -2.73 -1.30 -17.53
CA GLU A 201 -1.73 -1.93 -18.43
C GLU A 201 -0.74 -0.89 -18.97
N LYS A 202 -1.25 0.25 -19.40
CA LYS A 202 -0.45 1.42 -19.80
C LYS A 202 -1.01 2.64 -19.08
N ALA A 203 -0.15 3.57 -18.68
CA ALA A 203 -0.62 4.81 -18.10
C ALA A 203 -1.55 5.51 -19.11
N SER A 204 -2.84 5.58 -18.78
CA SER A 204 -3.85 6.23 -19.59
C SER A 204 -4.32 7.52 -18.93
N VAL A 205 -4.47 8.56 -19.73
CA VAL A 205 -5.11 9.81 -19.29
C VAL A 205 -6.63 9.72 -19.27
N ASN A 206 -7.19 8.66 -19.85
CA ASN A 206 -8.64 8.44 -19.99
C ASN A 206 -9.27 7.75 -18.77
N SER A 207 -8.54 7.56 -17.68
CA SER A 207 -9.07 7.06 -16.42
C SER A 207 -10.05 8.06 -15.80
N ASP A 208 -11.27 7.63 -15.53
CA ASP A 208 -12.28 8.47 -14.89
C ASP A 208 -11.84 8.91 -13.50
N PHE A 209 -11.18 8.02 -12.73
CA PHE A 209 -10.60 8.39 -11.45
C PHE A 209 -9.52 9.48 -11.62
N ILE A 210 -8.62 9.36 -12.59
CA ILE A 210 -7.58 10.39 -12.83
C ILE A 210 -8.21 11.72 -13.23
N ARG A 211 -9.30 11.72 -14.00
CA ARG A 211 -10.06 12.93 -14.36
C ARG A 211 -10.64 13.61 -13.12
N VAL A 212 -11.31 12.84 -12.25
CA VAL A 212 -11.88 13.35 -10.99
C VAL A 212 -10.79 13.87 -10.06
N ILE A 213 -9.72 13.13 -9.85
CA ILE A 213 -8.59 13.54 -9.00
C ILE A 213 -7.95 14.87 -9.46
N ARG A 214 -7.86 15.08 -10.78
CA ARG A 214 -7.37 16.35 -11.37
C ARG A 214 -8.32 17.51 -11.14
N LYS A 215 -9.65 17.28 -11.24
CA LYS A 215 -10.68 18.29 -10.91
C LYS A 215 -10.51 18.81 -9.47
N HIS A 216 -10.14 17.92 -8.54
CA HIS A 216 -9.83 18.28 -7.15
C HIS A 216 -8.39 18.75 -6.93
N HIS A 217 -7.64 19.11 -7.99
CA HIS A 217 -6.25 19.60 -7.93
C HIS A 217 -5.25 18.65 -7.24
N ILE A 218 -5.57 17.34 -7.16
CA ILE A 218 -4.72 16.34 -6.54
C ILE A 218 -3.71 15.82 -7.56
N ARG A 219 -2.43 16.05 -7.32
CA ARG A 219 -1.33 15.63 -8.20
C ARG A 219 -0.84 14.23 -7.81
N LYS A 220 -0.28 13.49 -8.83
CA LYS A 220 0.40 12.23 -8.59
C LYS A 220 1.49 12.36 -7.52
N SER A 221 1.63 11.37 -6.68
CA SER A 221 2.58 11.36 -5.59
C SER A 221 3.15 9.95 -5.41
N SER A 222 4.40 9.84 -4.99
CA SER A 222 4.97 8.55 -4.62
C SER A 222 4.90 8.38 -3.10
N MET A 223 4.30 7.28 -2.65
CA MET A 223 4.27 6.96 -1.22
C MET A 223 4.60 5.48 -1.00
N SER A 224 5.54 5.23 -0.11
CA SER A 224 5.86 3.91 0.40
C SER A 224 5.45 3.85 1.87
N LYS A 225 4.46 3.00 2.22
CA LYS A 225 4.03 2.83 3.61
C LYS A 225 5.21 2.49 4.53
N TYR A 226 6.07 1.55 4.13
CA TYR A 226 7.26 1.19 4.88
C TYR A 226 8.17 2.41 5.13
N CYS A 227 8.61 3.09 4.07
CA CYS A 227 9.57 4.18 4.23
C CYS A 227 8.99 5.40 4.96
N VAL A 228 7.73 5.74 4.70
CA VAL A 228 7.09 6.87 5.40
C VAL A 228 6.84 6.52 6.86
N GLY A 229 6.32 5.33 7.16
CA GLY A 229 6.11 4.88 8.54
C GLY A 229 7.42 4.84 9.34
N THR A 230 8.49 4.27 8.75
CA THR A 230 9.81 4.24 9.38
C THR A 230 10.36 5.65 9.63
N ALA A 231 10.24 6.56 8.65
CA ALA A 231 10.69 7.95 8.81
C ALA A 231 9.88 8.71 9.88
N LEU A 232 8.59 8.47 9.98
CA LEU A 232 7.73 9.14 10.97
C LEU A 232 8.04 8.71 12.42
N LEU A 233 8.53 7.48 12.61
CA LEU A 233 8.77 6.90 13.93
C LEU A 233 10.26 6.94 14.34
N ASN A 234 11.21 6.99 13.40
CA ASN A 234 12.64 6.99 13.64
C ASN A 234 13.29 8.31 13.21
N LYS A 235 13.34 9.26 14.12
CA LYS A 235 13.96 10.59 13.85
C LYS A 235 15.46 10.52 13.59
N ASN A 236 16.15 9.49 14.06
CA ASN A 236 17.60 9.31 13.92
C ASN A 236 18.03 8.80 12.55
N LEU A 237 17.09 8.30 11.73
CA LEU A 237 17.39 7.84 10.37
C LEU A 237 17.39 9.01 9.39
N LYS A 238 18.17 8.90 8.31
CA LYS A 238 18.13 9.86 7.20
C LYS A 238 16.72 10.03 6.65
N GLN A 239 16.20 11.26 6.59
CA GLN A 239 14.82 11.54 6.18
C GLN A 239 14.74 12.57 5.04
N ASN A 240 15.85 13.20 4.64
CA ASN A 240 15.86 14.33 3.72
C ASN A 240 15.04 14.07 2.45
N ASN A 241 15.20 12.89 1.81
CA ASN A 241 14.49 12.54 0.58
C ASN A 241 13.00 12.17 0.82
N PHE A 242 12.56 12.10 2.06
CA PHE A 242 11.14 11.92 2.44
C PHE A 242 10.52 13.18 3.05
N LYS A 243 11.32 14.24 3.30
CA LYS A 243 10.87 15.47 3.95
C LYS A 243 9.66 16.09 3.25
N GLU A 244 9.71 16.25 1.92
CA GLU A 244 8.59 16.77 1.13
C GLU A 244 7.30 15.97 1.33
N ARG A 245 7.40 14.63 1.36
CA ARG A 245 6.23 13.74 1.58
C ARG A 245 5.68 13.87 2.99
N ILE A 246 6.56 13.97 3.98
CA ILE A 246 6.17 14.16 5.40
C ILE A 246 5.50 15.53 5.58
N LEU A 247 6.05 16.58 4.98
CA LEU A 247 5.47 17.93 5.00
C LEU A 247 4.08 17.93 4.33
N LYS A 248 3.94 17.26 3.18
CA LYS A 248 2.64 17.11 2.51
C LYS A 248 1.62 16.41 3.41
N ILE A 249 2.00 15.30 4.08
CA ILE A 249 1.12 14.59 5.02
C ILE A 249 0.68 15.51 6.14
N ASN A 250 1.61 16.27 6.74
CA ASN A 250 1.30 17.19 7.83
C ASN A 250 0.39 18.35 7.36
N LYS A 251 0.62 18.90 6.18
CA LYS A 251 -0.24 19.94 5.59
C LYS A 251 -1.66 19.45 5.35
N LEU A 252 -1.83 18.21 4.92
CA LEU A 252 -3.16 17.64 4.72
C LEU A 252 -3.95 17.41 6.01
N LYS A 253 -3.35 17.56 7.19
CA LYS A 253 -4.04 17.46 8.48
C LYS A 253 -4.88 18.71 8.78
N THR A 254 -4.51 19.85 8.23
CA THR A 254 -5.13 21.17 8.50
C THR A 254 -6.08 21.62 7.38
N CYS A 255 -6.33 20.77 6.40
CA CYS A 255 -7.25 21.05 5.28
C CYS A 255 -8.64 20.49 5.56
#